data_b75d9dd05d7f0453ac7651c70e2c1f8b
#
_entry.id   b75d9dd05d7f0453ac7651c70e2c1f8b
#
_cell.length_a   1.000
_cell.length_b   1.000
_cell.length_c   1.000
_cell.angle_alpha   90.00
_cell.angle_beta   90.00
_cell.angle_gamma   90.00
#
_symmetry.space_group_name_H-M   'P 1'
#
loop_
_entity.id
_entity.type
_entity.pdbx_description
1 polymer ?
#
loop_
_entity_poly.entity_id
_entity_poly.type
_entity_poly.pdbx_seq_one_letter_code
_entity_poly.pdbx_strand_id
1 'polypeptide(L)'
;MNTKELYQLRKQDEDVLNDKELYQVQKQDQLKEWKAEVEAHKTTIHAASPDAQLDMNSMIEALESKIESGKARLADIADANEEAWESIKEGVESAWDSMKSDMSEVAARFKK
;
A
#
# COMPACT_ATOMS: atom_id res chain seq x y z
N MET A 1 -20.92 -7.00 -11.76
CA MET A 1 -20.46 -5.67 -12.07
C MET A 1 -19.07 -5.47 -11.48
N ASN A 2 -18.14 -4.99 -12.27
CA ASN A 2 -16.78 -4.80 -11.76
C ASN A 2 -16.66 -3.41 -11.10
N THR A 3 -15.55 -3.18 -10.44
CA THR A 3 -15.32 -1.95 -9.69
C THR A 3 -15.40 -0.71 -10.56
N LYS A 4 -14.86 -0.79 -11.76
CA LYS A 4 -14.84 0.33 -12.68
C LYS A 4 -16.26 0.74 -13.10
N GLU A 5 -17.11 -0.22 -13.38
CA GLU A 5 -18.50 0.06 -13.74
C GLU A 5 -19.25 0.69 -12.59
N LEU A 6 -18.97 0.21 -11.38
CA LEU A 6 -19.59 0.76 -10.18
C LEU A 6 -19.23 2.23 -10.01
N TYR A 7 -17.97 2.58 -10.22
CA TYR A 7 -17.53 3.97 -10.14
C TYR A 7 -18.25 4.85 -11.15
N GLN A 8 -18.37 4.37 -12.38
CA GLN A 8 -19.00 5.14 -13.43
C GLN A 8 -20.47 5.38 -13.16
N LEU A 9 -21.15 4.37 -12.65
CA LEU A 9 -22.54 4.51 -12.30
C LEU A 9 -22.76 5.55 -11.22
N ARG A 10 -21.93 5.50 -10.19
CA ARG A 10 -22.03 6.46 -9.10
C ARG A 10 -21.73 7.88 -9.55
N LYS A 11 -20.75 8.02 -10.42
CA LYS A 11 -20.39 9.32 -10.94
C LYS A 11 -21.52 9.95 -11.73
N GLN A 12 -22.22 9.13 -12.49
CA GLN A 12 -23.35 9.60 -13.28
C GLN A 12 -24.52 10.04 -12.42
N ASP A 13 -24.72 9.32 -11.32
CA ASP A 13 -25.86 9.62 -10.47
C ASP A 13 -25.69 10.90 -9.67
N GLU A 14 -24.59 11.02 -8.94
CA GLU A 14 -24.47 12.13 -8.00
C GLU A 14 -23.04 12.55 -7.72
N ASP A 15 -22.12 12.17 -8.53
CA ASP A 15 -20.74 12.43 -8.19
C ASP A 15 -20.35 11.85 -6.86
N VAL A 16 -20.90 10.72 -6.54
CA VAL A 16 -20.72 10.13 -5.21
C VAL A 16 -19.29 9.80 -4.93
N LEU A 17 -18.56 9.30 -5.94
CA LEU A 17 -17.15 9.01 -5.77
C LEU A 17 -16.32 10.16 -6.29
N ASN A 18 -15.83 10.96 -5.37
CA ASN A 18 -14.93 12.05 -5.74
C ASN A 18 -13.49 11.52 -5.82
N ASP A 19 -12.58 12.38 -6.22
CA ASP A 19 -11.18 12.02 -6.39
C ASP A 19 -10.58 11.44 -5.12
N LYS A 20 -10.97 11.98 -3.98
CA LYS A 20 -10.48 11.52 -2.69
C LYS A 20 -10.86 10.06 -2.43
N GLU A 21 -12.12 9.73 -2.65
CA GLU A 21 -12.59 8.37 -2.42
C GLU A 21 -11.97 7.37 -3.37
N LEU A 22 -11.85 7.74 -4.63
CA LEU A 22 -11.21 6.90 -5.62
C LEU A 22 -9.75 6.65 -5.26
N TYR A 23 -9.07 7.70 -4.84
CA TYR A 23 -7.68 7.62 -4.40
C TYR A 23 -7.53 6.64 -3.26
N GLN A 24 -8.41 6.73 -2.27
CA GLN A 24 -8.38 5.81 -1.12
C GLN A 24 -8.52 4.36 -1.54
N VAL A 25 -9.48 4.09 -2.41
CA VAL A 25 -9.73 2.72 -2.86
C VAL A 25 -8.53 2.16 -3.60
N GLN A 26 -7.95 2.95 -4.49
CA GLN A 26 -6.78 2.53 -5.25
C GLN A 26 -5.60 2.22 -4.34
N LYS A 27 -5.37 3.08 -3.36
CA LYS A 27 -4.26 2.87 -2.44
C LYS A 27 -4.49 1.69 -1.49
N GLN A 28 -5.73 1.48 -1.05
CA GLN A 28 -6.06 0.32 -0.24
C GLN A 28 -5.82 -0.98 -1.00
N ASP A 29 -6.21 -1.02 -2.26
CA ASP A 29 -5.98 -2.19 -3.09
C ASP A 29 -4.49 -2.47 -3.23
N GLN A 30 -3.69 -1.43 -3.41
CA GLN A 30 -2.25 -1.58 -3.51
C GLN A 30 -1.65 -2.11 -2.20
N LEU A 31 -2.12 -1.63 -1.07
CA LEU A 31 -1.65 -2.14 0.21
C LEU A 31 -1.97 -3.62 0.40
N LYS A 32 -3.14 -4.04 -0.07
CA LYS A 32 -3.51 -5.44 -0.02
C LYS A 32 -2.56 -6.30 -0.86
N GLU A 33 -2.22 -5.82 -2.04
CA GLU A 33 -1.28 -6.52 -2.92
C GLU A 33 0.08 -6.64 -2.25
N TRP A 34 0.58 -5.55 -1.71
CA TRP A 34 1.88 -5.54 -1.06
C TRP A 34 1.90 -6.43 0.17
N LYS A 35 0.82 -6.44 0.93
CA LYS A 35 0.72 -7.30 2.10
C LYS A 35 0.76 -8.77 1.68
N ALA A 36 0.08 -9.12 0.61
CA ALA A 36 0.09 -10.48 0.09
C ALA A 36 1.49 -10.88 -0.37
N GLU A 37 2.20 -9.96 -1.03
CA GLU A 37 3.57 -10.22 -1.47
C GLU A 37 4.51 -10.42 -0.27
N VAL A 38 4.35 -9.61 0.76
CA VAL A 38 5.15 -9.75 1.98
C VAL A 38 4.91 -11.12 2.61
N GLU A 39 3.66 -11.56 2.68
CA GLU A 39 3.34 -12.87 3.22
C GLU A 39 3.96 -13.99 2.39
N ALA A 40 3.96 -13.83 1.07
CA ALA A 40 4.59 -14.81 0.19
C ALA A 40 6.10 -14.87 0.43
N HIS A 41 6.73 -13.72 0.60
CA HIS A 41 8.17 -13.69 0.87
C HIS A 41 8.49 -14.34 2.21
N LYS A 42 7.63 -14.18 3.20
CA LYS A 42 7.84 -14.82 4.50
C LYS A 42 7.99 -16.33 4.38
N THR A 43 7.25 -16.93 3.47
CA THR A 43 7.30 -18.39 3.33
C THR A 43 8.63 -18.88 2.75
N THR A 44 9.39 -18.00 2.11
CA THR A 44 10.66 -18.38 1.49
C THR A 44 11.86 -18.17 2.41
N ILE A 45 11.67 -17.49 3.54
CA ILE A 45 12.77 -17.18 4.46
C ILE A 45 13.45 -18.43 4.98
N HIS A 46 12.69 -19.48 5.21
CA HIS A 46 13.22 -20.72 5.76
C HIS A 46 14.30 -21.37 4.90
N ALA A 47 14.31 -21.07 3.62
CA ALA A 47 15.30 -21.65 2.71
C ALA A 47 16.64 -20.91 2.74
N ALA A 48 16.70 -19.77 3.43
CA ALA A 48 17.91 -18.96 3.47
C ALA A 48 18.83 -19.37 4.62
N SER A 49 20.09 -18.96 4.52
CA SER A 49 21.04 -19.17 5.61
C SER A 49 20.62 -18.36 6.83
N PRO A 50 21.10 -18.71 8.05
CA PRO A 50 20.72 -17.97 9.24
C PRO A 50 20.98 -16.46 9.15
N ASP A 51 22.12 -16.07 8.60
CA ASP A 51 22.45 -14.66 8.45
C ASP A 51 21.49 -13.97 7.49
N ALA A 52 21.20 -14.62 6.36
CA ALA A 52 20.26 -14.08 5.39
C ALA A 52 18.85 -13.99 5.98
N GLN A 53 18.48 -14.97 6.82
CA GLN A 53 17.18 -14.94 7.47
C GLN A 53 17.02 -13.71 8.36
N LEU A 54 18.07 -13.32 9.07
CA LEU A 54 18.03 -12.13 9.92
C LEU A 54 17.79 -10.87 9.08
N ASP A 55 18.53 -10.74 7.98
CA ASP A 55 18.35 -9.60 7.08
C ASP A 55 16.94 -9.57 6.48
N MET A 56 16.49 -10.72 6.03
CA MET A 56 15.17 -10.84 5.41
C MET A 56 14.07 -10.49 6.39
N ASN A 57 14.17 -11.01 7.62
CA ASN A 57 13.19 -10.71 8.65
C ASN A 57 13.16 -9.22 8.96
N SER A 58 14.33 -8.60 9.02
CA SER A 58 14.44 -7.17 9.29
C SER A 58 13.76 -6.35 8.20
N MET A 59 14.00 -6.72 6.94
CA MET A 59 13.36 -6.04 5.80
C MET A 59 11.84 -6.20 5.83
N ILE A 60 11.37 -7.39 6.13
CA ILE A 60 9.94 -7.67 6.20
C ILE A 60 9.28 -6.86 7.32
N GLU A 61 9.91 -6.81 8.48
CA GLU A 61 9.39 -6.03 9.61
C GLU A 61 9.27 -4.55 9.25
N ALA A 62 10.29 -4.02 8.57
CA ALA A 62 10.28 -2.62 8.14
C ALA A 62 9.15 -2.37 7.15
N LEU A 63 8.95 -3.29 6.21
CA LEU A 63 7.86 -3.17 5.24
C LEU A 63 6.49 -3.24 5.89
N GLU A 64 6.32 -4.18 6.80
CA GLU A 64 5.04 -4.32 7.51
C GLU A 64 4.71 -3.04 8.28
N SER A 65 5.71 -2.45 8.90
CA SER A 65 5.53 -1.20 9.62
C SER A 65 5.10 -0.08 8.67
N LYS A 66 5.73 0.00 7.50
CA LYS A 66 5.37 1.01 6.51
C LYS A 66 3.96 0.80 5.96
N ILE A 67 3.57 -0.44 5.75
CA ILE A 67 2.22 -0.76 5.29
C ILE A 67 1.20 -0.31 6.33
N GLU A 68 1.45 -0.56 7.60
CA GLU A 68 0.56 -0.11 8.66
C GLU A 68 0.49 1.40 8.75
N SER A 69 1.61 2.09 8.58
CA SER A 69 1.63 3.55 8.53
C SER A 69 0.83 4.08 7.36
N GLY A 70 0.97 3.45 6.21
CA GLY A 70 0.21 3.83 5.02
C GLY A 70 -1.27 3.66 5.23
N LYS A 71 -1.66 2.58 5.88
CA LYS A 71 -3.05 2.31 6.20
C LYS A 71 -3.63 3.40 7.10
N ALA A 72 -2.87 3.81 8.11
CA ALA A 72 -3.29 4.87 9.01
C ALA A 72 -3.46 6.20 8.27
N ARG A 73 -2.54 6.52 7.35
CA ARG A 73 -2.63 7.75 6.58
C ARG A 73 -3.85 7.75 5.67
N LEU A 74 -4.21 6.59 5.11
CA LEU A 74 -5.42 6.49 4.31
C LEU A 74 -6.68 6.73 5.15
N ALA A 75 -6.67 6.27 6.38
CA ALA A 75 -7.79 6.52 7.28
C ALA A 75 -7.94 8.02 7.55
N ASP A 76 -6.83 8.73 7.66
CA ASP A 76 -6.85 10.18 7.88
C ASP A 76 -7.50 10.92 6.71
N ILE A 77 -7.32 10.41 5.49
CA ILE A 77 -7.93 11.03 4.31
C ILE A 77 -9.45 11.08 4.44
N ALA A 78 -10.04 10.03 5.00
CA ALA A 78 -11.49 9.94 5.12
C ALA A 78 -12.08 11.11 5.90
N ASP A 79 -11.34 11.60 6.88
CA ASP A 79 -11.81 12.68 7.75
C ASP A 79 -11.33 14.06 7.30
N ALA A 80 -10.50 14.14 6.28
CA ALA A 80 -9.89 15.39 5.87
C ALA A 80 -10.83 16.21 5.00
N ASN A 81 -10.79 17.55 5.17
CA ASN A 81 -11.48 18.43 4.23
C ASN A 81 -10.62 18.59 2.97
N GLU A 82 -11.12 19.36 2.00
CA GLU A 82 -10.43 19.48 0.71
C GLU A 82 -9.00 20.01 0.80
N GLU A 83 -8.77 20.98 1.67
CA GLU A 83 -7.43 21.52 1.83
C GLU A 83 -6.50 20.53 2.49
N ALA A 84 -6.98 19.90 3.55
CA ALA A 84 -6.17 18.96 4.32
C ALA A 84 -5.83 17.72 3.50
N TRP A 85 -6.76 17.24 2.67
CA TRP A 85 -6.50 16.03 1.93
C TRP A 85 -5.41 16.19 0.87
N GLU A 86 -5.29 17.39 0.31
CA GLU A 86 -4.20 17.65 -0.64
C GLU A 86 -2.84 17.47 0.03
N SER A 87 -2.72 17.98 1.25
CA SER A 87 -1.50 17.84 2.04
C SER A 87 -1.24 16.39 2.42
N ILE A 88 -2.29 15.70 2.84
CA ILE A 88 -2.18 14.29 3.20
C ILE A 88 -1.80 13.45 1.98
N LYS A 89 -2.35 13.80 0.83
CA LYS A 89 -2.04 13.12 -0.41
C LYS A 89 -0.55 13.16 -0.71
N GLU A 90 0.08 14.30 -0.53
CA GLU A 90 1.51 14.41 -0.75
C GLU A 90 2.30 13.46 0.15
N GLY A 91 1.91 13.40 1.42
CA GLY A 91 2.54 12.49 2.36
C GLY A 91 2.33 11.04 1.99
N VAL A 92 1.13 10.71 1.51
CA VAL A 92 0.82 9.35 1.06
C VAL A 92 1.65 8.98 -0.16
N GLU A 93 1.76 9.89 -1.13
CA GLU A 93 2.54 9.62 -2.33
C GLU A 93 4.01 9.36 -2.00
N SER A 94 4.56 10.15 -1.09
CA SER A 94 5.92 9.96 -0.64
C SER A 94 6.10 8.60 0.05
N ALA A 95 5.16 8.25 0.91
CA ALA A 95 5.21 6.96 1.61
C ALA A 95 5.09 5.79 0.64
N TRP A 96 4.21 5.92 -0.37
CA TRP A 96 4.03 4.87 -1.38
C TRP A 96 5.26 4.68 -2.24
N ASP A 97 5.92 5.77 -2.62
CA ASP A 97 7.17 5.67 -3.37
C ASP A 97 8.22 4.92 -2.57
N SER A 98 8.31 5.22 -1.27
CA SER A 98 9.24 4.52 -0.39
C SER A 98 8.91 3.04 -0.29
N MET A 99 7.64 2.69 -0.12
CA MET A 99 7.20 1.30 -0.05
C MET A 99 7.46 0.57 -1.35
N LYS A 100 7.18 1.22 -2.47
CA LYS A 100 7.41 0.63 -3.78
C LYS A 100 8.88 0.28 -3.97
N SER A 101 9.75 1.19 -3.57
CA SER A 101 11.19 0.96 -3.64
C SER A 101 11.60 -0.22 -2.76
N ASP A 102 11.08 -0.25 -1.54
CA ASP A 102 11.39 -1.34 -0.61
C ASP A 102 10.87 -2.68 -1.11
N MET A 103 9.67 -2.69 -1.70
CA MET A 103 9.12 -3.93 -2.27
C MET A 103 10.01 -4.46 -3.39
N SER A 104 10.50 -3.55 -4.25
CA SER A 104 11.44 -3.93 -5.31
C SER A 104 12.72 -4.51 -4.75
N GLU A 105 13.24 -3.90 -3.71
CA GLU A 105 14.47 -4.37 -3.08
C GLU A 105 14.29 -5.74 -2.45
N VAL A 106 13.19 -5.94 -1.74
CA VAL A 106 12.88 -7.23 -1.14
C VAL A 106 12.74 -8.30 -2.21
N ALA A 107 12.00 -8.00 -3.28
CA ALA A 107 11.81 -8.94 -4.37
C ALA A 107 13.16 -9.36 -4.97
N ALA A 108 14.06 -8.40 -5.16
CA ALA A 108 15.39 -8.68 -5.70
C ALA A 108 16.20 -9.57 -4.76
N ARG A 109 16.12 -9.30 -3.46
CA ARG A 109 16.85 -10.08 -2.45
C ARG A 109 16.33 -11.51 -2.31
N PHE A 110 15.02 -11.68 -2.44
CA PHE A 110 14.36 -12.96 -2.24
C PHE A 110 14.33 -13.79 -3.51
N LYS A 111 14.77 -13.23 -4.60
CA LYS A 111 14.67 -13.85 -5.90
C LYS A 111 15.84 -14.75 -6.17
N LYS A 112 16.32 -15.47 -5.61
CA LYS A 112 17.46 -16.27 -5.99
C LYS A 112 17.09 -17.62 -6.57
#